data_1b59fb9ed67d8cfe65d32a850377f13f
#
_entry.id   1b59fb9ed67d8cfe65d32a850377f13f
#
_cell.length_a   1.000
_cell.length_b   1.000
_cell.length_c   1.000
_cell.angle_alpha   90.00
_cell.angle_beta   90.00
_cell.angle_gamma   90.00
#
_symmetry.space_group_name_H-M   'P 1'
#
loop_
_entity.id
_entity.type
_entity.pdbx_description
1 polymer ?
#
loop_
_entity_poly.entity_id
_entity_poly.type
_entity_poly.pdbx_seq_one_letter_code
_entity_poly.pdbx_strand_id
1 'polypeptide(L)'
;METIDKTTPTPTQEAGKQNNNSFDYDEFGQYLDDIETQLSPWHILEELDDTVEQIEDELDSYNTEIMSADKETKRKMAVAAMESYNLNLLAKDEDFNVRMLALCNKAISSAILGRTVEDAGSNDKFTLMVIANNPSASSGTLSRIFDLAGDEREVQTAILKNPNCDDVLRFRVESARNKATT
;
A
#
# COMPACT_ATOMS: atom_id res chain seq x y z
N MET A 1 20.06 -54.29 -70.65
CA MET A 1 20.58 -53.20 -71.44
C MET A 1 19.49 -52.13 -71.56
N GLU A 2 19.44 -51.22 -70.60
CA GLU A 2 18.42 -50.19 -70.58
C GLU A 2 19.14 -48.88 -70.91
N THR A 3 18.68 -48.24 -71.97
CA THR A 3 19.19 -46.97 -72.46
C THR A 3 18.49 -45.83 -71.69
N ILE A 4 19.27 -45.03 -71.00
CA ILE A 4 18.80 -43.87 -70.25
C ILE A 4 18.74 -42.70 -71.28
N ASP A 5 17.50 -42.22 -71.46
CA ASP A 5 17.22 -41.02 -72.28
C ASP A 5 17.44 -39.78 -71.40
N LYS A 6 18.42 -38.95 -71.76
CA LYS A 6 18.71 -37.65 -71.11
C LYS A 6 18.07 -36.54 -71.91
N THR A 7 16.87 -36.15 -71.57
CA THR A 7 16.31 -34.88 -72.01
C THR A 7 16.32 -33.89 -70.87
N THR A 8 17.26 -32.97 -70.92
CA THR A 8 17.37 -31.80 -70.04
C THR A 8 16.39 -30.73 -70.47
N PRO A 9 15.44 -30.25 -69.65
CA PRO A 9 14.66 -29.11 -69.99
C PRO A 9 15.43 -27.82 -69.80
N THR A 10 15.41 -26.97 -70.81
CA THR A 10 15.94 -25.63 -70.84
C THR A 10 15.21 -24.74 -69.85
N PRO A 11 15.88 -23.94 -69.01
CA PRO A 11 15.15 -23.02 -68.12
C PRO A 11 14.60 -21.84 -68.93
N THR A 12 13.28 -21.73 -68.94
CA THR A 12 12.55 -20.56 -69.40
C THR A 12 12.87 -19.38 -68.50
N GLN A 13 13.48 -18.34 -69.05
CA GLN A 13 13.65 -17.07 -68.40
C GLN A 13 12.28 -16.44 -68.12
N GLU A 14 11.73 -16.56 -66.93
CA GLU A 14 10.66 -15.70 -66.45
C GLU A 14 11.25 -14.31 -66.19
N ALA A 15 10.70 -13.35 -66.95
CA ALA A 15 11.03 -11.95 -66.83
C ALA A 15 10.81 -11.47 -65.40
N GLY A 16 11.86 -10.93 -64.78
CA GLY A 16 11.80 -10.36 -63.46
C GLY A 16 10.73 -9.32 -63.31
N LYS A 17 9.74 -9.59 -62.51
CA LYS A 17 8.97 -8.56 -61.85
C LYS A 17 9.91 -7.88 -60.85
N GLN A 18 10.44 -6.73 -61.23
CA GLN A 18 11.06 -5.79 -60.31
C GLN A 18 9.97 -5.39 -59.31
N ASN A 19 10.03 -5.98 -58.11
CA ASN A 19 9.33 -5.48 -56.97
C ASN A 19 10.01 -4.14 -56.58
N ASN A 20 9.54 -3.06 -57.17
CA ASN A 20 9.89 -1.72 -56.72
C ASN A 20 9.16 -1.48 -55.39
N ASN A 21 9.54 -2.20 -54.33
CA ASN A 21 9.32 -1.73 -53.00
C ASN A 21 10.31 -0.56 -52.80
N SER A 22 9.96 0.59 -53.34
CA SER A 22 10.59 1.82 -52.90
C SER A 22 10.18 1.98 -51.43
N PHE A 23 11.13 1.75 -50.52
CA PHE A 23 10.93 2.03 -49.10
C PHE A 23 10.60 3.52 -48.99
N ASP A 24 9.43 3.83 -48.49
CA ASP A 24 8.97 5.21 -48.32
C ASP A 24 9.62 5.76 -47.04
N TYR A 25 10.67 6.54 -47.23
CA TYR A 25 11.42 7.16 -46.15
C TYR A 25 10.59 8.22 -45.43
N ASP A 26 9.59 8.81 -46.12
CA ASP A 26 8.74 9.84 -45.52
C ASP A 26 7.70 9.21 -44.57
N GLU A 27 7.10 8.08 -44.95
CA GLU A 27 6.20 7.30 -44.08
C GLU A 27 6.94 6.69 -42.89
N PHE A 28 8.15 6.19 -43.10
CA PHE A 28 8.96 5.68 -42.01
C PHE A 28 9.47 6.77 -41.07
N GLY A 29 9.81 7.95 -41.59
CA GLY A 29 10.17 9.13 -40.80
C GLY A 29 9.00 9.56 -39.91
N GLN A 30 7.80 9.63 -40.47
CA GLN A 30 6.61 9.99 -39.70
C GLN A 30 6.28 8.97 -38.62
N TYR A 31 6.46 7.66 -38.88
CA TYR A 31 6.29 6.60 -37.89
C TYR A 31 7.31 6.71 -36.74
N LEU A 32 8.57 7.09 -37.02
CA LEU A 32 9.57 7.30 -35.97
C LEU A 32 9.27 8.54 -35.12
N ASP A 33 8.81 9.62 -35.72
CA ASP A 33 8.39 10.84 -35.02
C ASP A 33 7.17 10.56 -34.11
N ASP A 34 6.21 9.74 -34.54
CA ASP A 34 5.07 9.32 -33.75
C ASP A 34 5.50 8.45 -32.55
N ILE A 35 6.43 7.51 -32.76
CA ILE A 35 7.00 6.70 -31.68
C ILE A 35 7.78 7.57 -30.69
N GLU A 36 8.61 8.48 -31.17
CA GLU A 36 9.41 9.36 -30.31
C GLU A 36 8.48 10.27 -29.46
N THR A 37 7.37 10.75 -30.04
CA THR A 37 6.37 11.53 -29.33
C THR A 37 5.65 10.67 -28.28
N GLN A 38 5.22 9.44 -28.61
CA GLN A 38 4.55 8.54 -27.67
C GLN A 38 5.44 8.04 -26.54
N LEU A 39 6.75 7.88 -26.81
CA LEU A 39 7.75 7.46 -25.82
C LEU A 39 8.45 8.66 -25.13
N SER A 40 8.03 9.87 -25.45
CA SER A 40 8.57 11.06 -24.82
C SER A 40 8.35 10.99 -23.29
N PRO A 41 9.39 11.20 -22.48
CA PRO A 41 9.22 11.26 -21.02
C PRO A 41 8.17 12.29 -20.58
N TRP A 42 8.00 13.36 -21.33
CA TRP A 42 7.02 14.42 -21.06
C TRP A 42 5.58 13.95 -21.26
N HIS A 43 5.31 13.16 -22.32
CA HIS A 43 3.99 12.60 -22.56
C HIS A 43 3.59 11.59 -21.47
N ILE A 44 4.54 10.74 -21.04
CA ILE A 44 4.33 9.81 -19.93
C ILE A 44 4.06 10.57 -18.62
N LEU A 45 4.73 11.70 -18.41
CA LEU A 45 4.52 12.52 -17.21
C LEU A 45 3.14 13.20 -17.22
N GLU A 46 2.68 13.71 -18.37
CA GLU A 46 1.33 14.28 -18.51
C GLU A 46 0.24 13.22 -18.24
N GLU A 47 0.37 12.01 -18.79
CA GLU A 47 -0.58 10.92 -18.53
C GLU A 47 -0.58 10.48 -17.05
N LEU A 48 0.59 10.53 -16.39
CA LEU A 48 0.71 10.24 -14.97
C LEU A 48 0.05 11.32 -14.12
N ASP A 49 0.24 12.60 -14.46
CA ASP A 49 -0.36 13.71 -13.73
C ASP A 49 -1.90 13.66 -13.81
N ASP A 50 -2.47 13.43 -15.00
CA ASP A 50 -3.92 13.27 -15.18
C ASP A 50 -4.46 12.08 -14.37
N THR A 51 -3.70 10.97 -14.33
CA THR A 51 -4.07 9.78 -13.57
C THR A 51 -4.02 10.03 -12.06
N VAL A 52 -3.01 10.77 -11.59
CA VAL A 52 -2.86 11.14 -10.18
C VAL A 52 -4.00 12.06 -9.74
N GLU A 53 -4.33 13.10 -10.55
CA GLU A 53 -5.45 14.01 -10.27
C GLU A 53 -6.79 13.24 -10.17
N GLN A 54 -7.04 12.32 -11.10
CA GLN A 54 -8.25 11.49 -11.06
C GLN A 54 -8.31 10.61 -9.80
N ILE A 55 -7.18 10.00 -9.40
CA ILE A 55 -7.12 9.18 -8.18
C ILE A 55 -7.33 10.06 -6.93
N GLU A 56 -6.77 11.27 -6.90
CA GLU A 56 -6.96 12.20 -5.80
C GLU A 56 -8.43 12.60 -5.65
N ASP A 57 -9.11 12.93 -6.75
CA ASP A 57 -10.54 13.29 -6.75
C ASP A 57 -11.43 12.13 -6.28
N GLU A 58 -11.18 10.90 -6.76
CA GLU A 58 -11.90 9.71 -6.31
C GLU A 58 -11.68 9.45 -4.81
N LEU A 59 -10.44 9.64 -4.34
CA LEU A 59 -10.06 9.47 -2.95
C LEU A 59 -10.73 10.50 -2.05
N ASP A 60 -10.79 11.76 -2.44
CA ASP A 60 -11.45 12.83 -1.71
C ASP A 60 -12.96 12.64 -1.64
N SER A 61 -13.57 12.17 -2.73
CA SER A 61 -14.99 11.81 -2.77
C SER A 61 -15.29 10.68 -1.78
N TYR A 62 -14.47 9.63 -1.77
CA TYR A 62 -14.60 8.49 -0.88
C TYR A 62 -14.37 8.86 0.60
N ASN A 63 -13.36 9.71 0.87
CA ASN A 63 -13.11 10.26 2.19
C ASN A 63 -14.32 11.03 2.72
N THR A 64 -14.91 11.86 1.85
CA THR A 64 -16.08 12.67 2.19
C THR A 64 -17.28 11.78 2.53
N GLU A 65 -17.51 10.70 1.80
CA GLU A 65 -18.59 9.74 2.08
C GLU A 65 -18.40 9.10 3.46
N ILE A 66 -17.22 8.60 3.79
CA ILE A 66 -16.93 7.99 5.09
C ILE A 66 -17.08 9.01 6.21
N MET A 67 -16.50 10.20 6.05
CA MET A 67 -16.48 11.21 7.09
C MET A 67 -17.86 11.84 7.34
N SER A 68 -18.73 11.91 6.32
CA SER A 68 -20.11 12.40 6.43
C SER A 68 -21.11 11.37 6.93
N ALA A 69 -20.75 10.09 6.98
CA ALA A 69 -21.62 9.03 7.49
C ALA A 69 -22.02 9.29 8.95
N ASP A 70 -23.19 8.83 9.33
CA ASP A 70 -23.65 8.92 10.72
C ASP A 70 -22.78 8.04 11.67
N LYS A 71 -22.81 8.37 12.96
CA LYS A 71 -21.97 7.71 13.96
C LYS A 71 -22.16 6.20 14.05
N GLU A 72 -23.38 5.72 13.86
CA GLU A 72 -23.69 4.29 13.93
C GLU A 72 -23.10 3.56 12.71
N THR A 73 -23.21 4.16 11.55
CA THR A 73 -22.59 3.65 10.31
C THR A 73 -21.07 3.63 10.44
N LYS A 74 -20.46 4.71 10.93
CA LYS A 74 -18.99 4.76 11.19
C LYS A 74 -18.53 3.68 12.18
N ARG A 75 -19.30 3.40 13.24
CA ARG A 75 -19.00 2.32 14.19
C ARG A 75 -19.04 0.95 13.53
N LYS A 76 -20.04 0.70 12.69
CA LYS A 76 -20.12 -0.55 11.91
C LYS A 76 -18.95 -0.69 10.97
N MET A 77 -18.57 0.39 10.27
CA MET A 77 -17.41 0.42 9.41
C MET A 77 -16.12 0.13 10.18
N ALA A 78 -15.93 0.73 11.36
CA ALA A 78 -14.72 0.52 12.17
C ALA A 78 -14.57 -0.92 12.67
N VAL A 79 -15.67 -1.63 12.91
CA VAL A 79 -15.68 -3.04 13.35
C VAL A 79 -15.54 -4.01 12.18
N ALA A 80 -16.11 -3.68 11.01
CA ALA A 80 -16.04 -4.54 9.83
C ALA A 80 -14.59 -4.77 9.40
N ALA A 81 -14.33 -5.91 8.74
CA ALA A 81 -13.05 -6.18 8.10
C ALA A 81 -12.90 -5.28 6.87
N MET A 82 -12.37 -4.09 7.07
CA MET A 82 -12.19 -3.07 6.04
C MET A 82 -10.73 -2.97 5.62
N GLU A 83 -10.50 -2.30 4.50
CA GLU A 83 -9.16 -1.91 4.10
C GLU A 83 -8.52 -0.96 5.12
N SER A 84 -7.21 -1.07 5.27
CA SER A 84 -6.43 -0.30 6.24
C SER A 84 -6.60 1.22 6.06
N TYR A 85 -6.88 1.67 4.84
CA TYR A 85 -7.11 3.07 4.52
C TYR A 85 -8.32 3.66 5.26
N ASN A 86 -9.47 2.97 5.22
CA ASN A 86 -10.68 3.40 5.90
C ASN A 86 -10.50 3.45 7.42
N LEU A 87 -9.76 2.50 7.96
CA LEU A 87 -9.42 2.48 9.39
C LEU A 87 -8.53 3.67 9.79
N ASN A 88 -7.66 4.17 8.87
CA ASN A 88 -6.87 5.36 9.11
C ASN A 88 -7.75 6.62 9.31
N LEU A 89 -8.80 6.77 8.50
CA LEU A 89 -9.75 7.88 8.65
C LEU A 89 -10.53 7.75 9.95
N LEU A 90 -11.11 6.57 10.21
CA LEU A 90 -11.92 6.31 11.40
C LEU A 90 -11.11 6.36 12.70
N ALA A 91 -9.81 6.06 12.66
CA ALA A 91 -8.90 6.21 13.80
C ALA A 91 -8.67 7.68 14.22
N LYS A 92 -9.05 8.63 13.37
CA LYS A 92 -8.99 10.08 13.63
C LYS A 92 -10.36 10.73 13.83
N ASP A 93 -11.45 9.94 13.83
CA ASP A 93 -12.81 10.46 13.97
C ASP A 93 -12.99 11.22 15.30
N GLU A 94 -13.88 12.22 15.29
CA GLU A 94 -14.20 13.02 16.48
C GLU A 94 -14.88 12.17 17.56
N ASP A 95 -15.69 11.15 17.17
CA ASP A 95 -16.33 10.25 18.12
C ASP A 95 -15.33 9.26 18.71
N PHE A 96 -15.17 9.33 20.03
CA PHE A 96 -14.23 8.47 20.76
C PHE A 96 -14.45 6.97 20.51
N ASN A 97 -15.72 6.52 20.42
CA ASN A 97 -15.99 5.10 20.23
C ASN A 97 -15.64 4.64 18.82
N VAL A 98 -15.85 5.51 17.80
CA VAL A 98 -15.43 5.22 16.42
C VAL A 98 -13.91 5.04 16.37
N ARG A 99 -13.15 5.98 16.96
CA ARG A 99 -11.68 5.88 17.03
C ARG A 99 -11.22 4.59 17.70
N MET A 100 -11.78 4.28 18.86
CA MET A 100 -11.38 3.08 19.63
C MET A 100 -11.71 1.80 18.88
N LEU A 101 -12.87 1.71 18.22
CA LEU A 101 -13.23 0.56 17.41
C LEU A 101 -12.27 0.37 16.22
N ALA A 102 -11.89 1.45 15.54
CA ALA A 102 -10.90 1.40 14.47
C ALA A 102 -9.53 0.94 14.99
N LEU A 103 -9.05 1.45 16.13
CA LEU A 103 -7.79 1.06 16.74
C LEU A 103 -7.78 -0.39 17.27
N CYS A 104 -8.95 -0.95 17.59
CA CYS A 104 -9.09 -2.36 17.96
C CYS A 104 -9.11 -3.30 16.76
N ASN A 105 -9.37 -2.80 15.55
CA ASN A 105 -9.49 -3.64 14.36
C ASN A 105 -8.13 -4.20 13.94
N LYS A 106 -8.06 -5.51 13.70
CA LYS A 106 -6.82 -6.20 13.32
C LYS A 106 -6.35 -5.88 11.90
N ALA A 107 -7.24 -5.37 11.03
CA ALA A 107 -6.88 -4.96 9.68
C ALA A 107 -6.18 -3.60 9.63
N ILE A 108 -6.14 -2.86 10.75
CA ILE A 108 -5.43 -1.57 10.81
C ILE A 108 -3.92 -1.78 10.61
N SER A 109 -3.27 -0.87 9.88
CA SER A 109 -1.84 -1.00 9.63
C SER A 109 -1.02 -0.63 10.86
N SER A 110 0.13 -1.30 11.04
CA SER A 110 1.10 -0.97 12.08
C SER A 110 1.60 0.48 11.99
N ALA A 111 1.68 1.05 10.80
CA ALA A 111 2.09 2.44 10.59
C ALA A 111 1.08 3.44 11.17
N ILE A 112 -0.22 3.16 11.05
CA ILE A 112 -1.29 3.98 11.63
C ILE A 112 -1.22 3.89 13.16
N LEU A 113 -1.08 2.69 13.71
CA LEU A 113 -0.92 2.49 15.15
C LEU A 113 0.28 3.25 15.70
N GLY A 114 1.42 3.21 15.00
CA GLY A 114 2.62 3.95 15.40
C GLY A 114 2.41 5.46 15.44
N ARG A 115 1.78 6.05 14.41
CA ARG A 115 1.44 7.48 14.38
C ARG A 115 0.47 7.86 15.49
N THR A 116 -0.55 7.05 15.72
CA THR A 116 -1.51 7.31 16.80
C THR A 116 -0.85 7.29 18.17
N VAL A 117 0.18 6.47 18.40
CA VAL A 117 0.98 6.48 19.63
C VAL A 117 1.72 7.80 19.81
N GLU A 118 2.32 8.35 18.75
CA GLU A 118 2.99 9.65 18.81
C GLU A 118 2.00 10.80 19.09
N ASP A 119 0.82 10.75 18.46
CA ASP A 119 -0.24 11.75 18.65
C ASP A 119 -0.85 11.70 20.07
N ALA A 120 -1.03 10.51 20.63
CA ALA A 120 -1.56 10.29 21.98
C ALA A 120 -0.59 10.76 23.08
N GLY A 121 0.71 10.62 22.86
CA GLY A 121 1.72 10.92 23.84
C GLY A 121 1.54 10.15 25.15
N SER A 122 2.13 10.65 26.26
CA SER A 122 2.05 10.00 27.58
C SER A 122 0.72 10.22 28.31
N ASN A 123 -0.13 11.13 27.84
CA ASN A 123 -1.33 11.55 28.54
C ASN A 123 -2.55 10.66 28.26
N ASP A 124 -2.61 10.04 27.10
CA ASP A 124 -3.74 9.17 26.71
C ASP A 124 -3.39 7.68 26.89
N LYS A 125 -3.25 7.29 28.15
CA LYS A 125 -2.91 5.92 28.56
C LYS A 125 -3.92 4.88 28.06
N PHE A 126 -5.18 5.27 27.91
CA PHE A 126 -6.22 4.37 27.40
C PHE A 126 -5.98 4.01 25.92
N THR A 127 -5.73 4.98 25.08
CA THR A 127 -5.37 4.75 23.68
C THR A 127 -4.09 3.91 23.56
N LEU A 128 -3.05 4.22 24.36
CA LEU A 128 -1.82 3.42 24.39
C LEU A 128 -2.09 1.96 24.77
N MET A 129 -2.94 1.72 25.75
CA MET A 129 -3.34 0.36 26.16
C MET A 129 -4.12 -0.37 25.07
N VAL A 130 -5.04 0.30 24.38
CA VAL A 130 -5.80 -0.25 23.25
C VAL A 130 -4.84 -0.68 22.13
N ILE A 131 -3.90 0.19 21.76
CA ILE A 131 -2.91 -0.10 20.71
C ILE A 131 -1.99 -1.25 21.16
N ALA A 132 -1.53 -1.28 22.41
CA ALA A 132 -0.69 -2.35 22.95
C ALA A 132 -1.38 -3.73 22.90
N ASN A 133 -2.72 -3.80 22.97
CA ASN A 133 -3.48 -5.03 22.83
C ASN A 133 -3.74 -5.42 21.36
N ASN A 134 -3.50 -4.52 20.40
CA ASN A 134 -3.73 -4.84 18.98
C ASN A 134 -2.58 -5.71 18.44
N PRO A 135 -2.86 -6.91 17.87
CA PRO A 135 -1.82 -7.78 17.32
C PRO A 135 -1.11 -7.20 16.09
N SER A 136 -1.63 -6.14 15.47
CA SER A 136 -0.98 -5.44 14.37
C SER A 136 0.04 -4.39 14.83
N ALA A 137 0.14 -4.11 16.15
CA ALA A 137 1.17 -3.23 16.69
C ALA A 137 2.55 -3.87 16.51
N SER A 138 3.51 -3.15 15.94
CA SER A 138 4.88 -3.63 15.77
C SER A 138 5.64 -3.62 17.10
N SER A 139 6.74 -4.39 17.19
CA SER A 139 7.65 -4.33 18.34
C SER A 139 8.17 -2.90 18.61
N GLY A 140 8.48 -2.13 17.55
CA GLY A 140 8.85 -0.72 17.66
C GLY A 140 7.75 0.14 18.28
N THR A 141 6.49 -0.05 17.84
CA THR A 141 5.32 0.63 18.42
C THR A 141 5.14 0.27 19.89
N LEU A 142 5.25 -1.01 20.25
CA LEU A 142 5.16 -1.48 21.63
C LEU A 142 6.29 -0.92 22.52
N SER A 143 7.51 -0.84 21.98
CA SER A 143 8.65 -0.23 22.69
C SER A 143 8.39 1.25 22.96
N ARG A 144 7.83 1.98 22.00
CA ARG A 144 7.46 3.39 22.17
C ARG A 144 6.35 3.58 23.21
N ILE A 145 5.34 2.71 23.22
CA ILE A 145 4.30 2.72 24.24
C ILE A 145 4.92 2.49 25.63
N PHE A 146 5.89 1.59 25.77
CA PHE A 146 6.59 1.35 27.02
C PHE A 146 7.38 2.59 27.47
N ASP A 147 8.01 3.32 26.55
CA ASP A 147 8.73 4.55 26.88
C ASP A 147 7.79 5.68 27.36
N LEU A 148 6.54 5.71 26.86
CA LEU A 148 5.55 6.73 27.20
C LEU A 148 4.74 6.43 28.48
N ALA A 149 4.41 5.17 28.72
CA ALA A 149 3.49 4.74 29.77
C ALA A 149 3.92 3.42 30.42
N GLY A 150 5.22 3.13 30.45
CA GLY A 150 5.76 1.89 31.01
C GLY A 150 5.73 1.80 32.55
N ASP A 151 5.30 2.84 33.25
CA ASP A 151 4.98 2.85 34.66
C ASP A 151 3.60 2.28 35.00
N GLU A 152 2.71 2.23 33.98
CA GLU A 152 1.36 1.72 34.15
C GLU A 152 1.29 0.20 33.99
N ARG A 153 0.80 -0.46 35.04
CA ARG A 153 0.77 -1.94 35.12
C ARG A 153 -0.12 -2.59 34.05
N GLU A 154 -1.20 -1.91 33.69
CA GLU A 154 -2.14 -2.34 32.65
C GLU A 154 -1.48 -2.31 31.27
N VAL A 155 -0.73 -1.25 30.96
CA VAL A 155 0.02 -1.08 29.71
C VAL A 155 1.12 -2.15 29.62
N GLN A 156 1.89 -2.35 30.70
CA GLN A 156 2.89 -3.41 30.77
C GLN A 156 2.27 -4.79 30.49
N THR A 157 1.07 -5.04 31.03
CA THR A 157 0.37 -6.32 30.84
C THR A 157 -0.08 -6.50 29.41
N ALA A 158 -0.58 -5.43 28.76
CA ALA A 158 -0.95 -5.45 27.35
C ALA A 158 0.27 -5.73 26.45
N ILE A 159 1.38 -5.05 26.69
CA ILE A 159 2.63 -5.26 25.94
C ILE A 159 3.10 -6.73 26.06
N LEU A 160 3.18 -7.29 27.28
CA LEU A 160 3.64 -8.66 27.49
C LEU A 160 2.75 -9.73 26.85
N LYS A 161 1.46 -9.45 26.67
CA LYS A 161 0.51 -10.34 25.99
C LYS A 161 0.53 -10.21 24.47
N ASN A 162 1.09 -9.12 23.94
CA ASN A 162 1.12 -8.91 22.51
C ASN A 162 2.07 -9.91 21.83
N PRO A 163 1.65 -10.56 20.72
CA PRO A 163 2.49 -11.54 20.01
C PRO A 163 3.77 -10.93 19.43
N ASN A 164 3.79 -9.62 19.19
CA ASN A 164 4.94 -8.89 18.64
C ASN A 164 5.86 -8.30 19.73
N CYS A 165 5.63 -8.64 21.02
CA CYS A 165 6.55 -8.29 22.10
C CYS A 165 7.80 -9.16 21.98
N ASP A 166 8.90 -8.59 21.48
CA ASP A 166 10.17 -9.29 21.37
C ASP A 166 10.85 -9.53 22.76
N ASP A 167 11.89 -10.34 22.77
CA ASP A 167 12.57 -10.74 24.02
C ASP A 167 13.24 -9.55 24.72
N VAL A 168 13.74 -8.57 23.95
CA VAL A 168 14.38 -7.38 24.51
C VAL A 168 13.36 -6.52 25.24
N LEU A 169 12.22 -6.26 24.60
CA LEU A 169 11.14 -5.50 25.21
C LEU A 169 10.55 -6.25 26.41
N ARG A 170 10.34 -7.55 26.28
CA ARG A 170 9.87 -8.41 27.39
C ARG A 170 10.76 -8.27 28.62
N PHE A 171 12.07 -8.40 28.43
CA PHE A 171 13.03 -8.23 29.51
C PHE A 171 12.96 -6.84 30.16
N ARG A 172 12.83 -5.77 29.36
CA ARG A 172 12.69 -4.39 29.85
C ARG A 172 11.45 -4.24 30.74
N VAL A 173 10.29 -4.74 30.23
CA VAL A 173 9.01 -4.64 30.98
C VAL A 173 9.05 -5.43 32.27
N GLU A 174 9.56 -6.66 32.25
CA GLU A 174 9.68 -7.50 33.46
C GLU A 174 10.64 -6.91 34.48
N SER A 175 11.75 -6.33 34.04
CA SER A 175 12.71 -5.64 34.90
C SER A 175 12.09 -4.42 35.56
N ALA A 176 11.26 -3.65 34.84
CA ALA A 176 10.55 -2.51 35.41
C ALA A 176 9.53 -2.94 36.47
N ARG A 177 8.79 -4.02 36.23
CA ARG A 177 7.82 -4.61 37.19
C ARG A 177 8.47 -5.03 38.49
N ASN A 178 9.63 -5.68 38.40
CA ASN A 178 10.34 -6.18 39.56
C ASN A 178 10.88 -5.03 40.46
N LYS A 179 11.30 -3.92 39.84
CA LYS A 179 11.74 -2.72 40.56
C LYS A 179 10.62 -2.01 41.30
N ALA A 180 9.41 -2.03 40.78
CA ALA A 180 8.24 -1.40 41.40
C ALA A 180 7.67 -2.18 42.58
N THR A 181 8.17 -3.40 42.82
CA THR A 181 7.67 -4.29 43.91
C THR A 181 8.63 -4.32 45.11
N THR A 182 9.79 -3.66 44.98
CA THR A 182 10.83 -3.54 46.04
C THR A 182 10.77 -2.19 46.69
#